data_54eb0430399943e212c134e6bb4e61b8
#
_entry.id   54eb0430399943e212c134e6bb4e61b8
#
_cell.length_a   1.000
_cell.length_b   1.000
_cell.length_c   1.000
_cell.angle_alpha   90.00
_cell.angle_beta   90.00
_cell.angle_gamma   90.00
#
_symmetry.space_group_name_H-M   'P 1'
#
loop_
_entity.id
_entity.type
_entity.pdbx_description
1 polymer ?
#
loop_
_entity_poly.entity_id
_entity_poly.type
_entity_poly.pdbx_seq_one_letter_code
_entity_poly.pdbx_strand_id
1 'polypeptide(L)'
;MNLKSSLRSLVYQTEKIAQRVRFAAQPAPQNGWPTLLGISFPKSGTHLLDQILLGLAQVAPFSKRIHSFYAEYDGESGVKRAPEQALRWLDALRPGDIASAHLFARSEAVTRVCSPRFAPYFIFRDPRDVVVSHVFYVTDMEQRHVHHEYYQSLPDFD
;
A
#
# COMPACT_ATOMS: atom_id res chain seq x y z
N MET A 1 -23.94 14.85 2.61
CA MET A 1 -22.99 13.80 3.07
C MET A 1 -23.71 12.47 2.97
N ASN A 2 -23.28 11.58 2.10
CA ASN A 2 -24.06 10.38 1.72
C ASN A 2 -23.87 9.29 2.79
N LEU A 3 -24.95 8.83 3.42
CA LEU A 3 -24.95 7.80 4.49
C LEU A 3 -24.19 6.52 4.08
N LYS A 4 -24.26 6.16 2.78
CA LYS A 4 -23.55 5.01 2.21
C LYS A 4 -22.03 5.19 2.23
N SER A 5 -21.50 6.40 2.04
CA SER A 5 -20.06 6.66 2.10
C SER A 5 -19.53 6.59 3.53
N SER A 6 -20.31 7.08 4.50
CA SER A 6 -19.95 7.02 5.91
C SER A 6 -19.94 5.59 6.46
N LEU A 7 -20.91 4.77 6.07
CA LEU A 7 -20.95 3.34 6.44
C LEU A 7 -19.77 2.56 5.85
N ARG A 8 -19.41 2.82 4.59
CA ARG A 8 -18.26 2.18 3.95
C ARG A 8 -16.94 2.56 4.61
N SER A 9 -16.78 3.84 4.95
CA SER A 9 -15.59 4.31 5.68
C SER A 9 -15.48 3.65 7.06
N LEU A 10 -16.60 3.45 7.76
CA LEU A 10 -16.65 2.75 9.05
C LEU A 10 -16.28 1.28 8.92
N VAL A 11 -16.84 0.57 7.95
CA VAL A 11 -16.50 -0.85 7.68
C VAL A 11 -15.02 -0.99 7.35
N TYR A 12 -14.50 -0.15 6.45
CA TYR A 12 -13.10 -0.14 6.09
C TYR A 12 -12.19 0.12 7.30
N GLN A 13 -12.55 1.07 8.16
CA GLN A 13 -11.77 1.37 9.37
C GLN A 13 -11.82 0.22 10.38
N THR A 14 -12.98 -0.41 10.58
CA THR A 14 -13.09 -1.57 11.48
C THR A 14 -12.30 -2.77 11.00
N GLU A 15 -12.31 -3.06 9.70
CA GLU A 15 -11.47 -4.11 9.12
C GLU A 15 -9.98 -3.84 9.30
N LYS A 16 -9.55 -2.60 9.08
CA LYS A 16 -8.16 -2.18 9.30
C LYS A 16 -7.74 -2.27 10.77
N ILE A 17 -8.63 -1.93 11.70
CA ILE A 17 -8.39 -2.07 13.14
C ILE A 17 -8.30 -3.56 13.51
N ALA A 18 -9.25 -4.38 13.05
CA ALA A 18 -9.23 -5.83 13.29
C ALA A 18 -7.96 -6.48 12.71
N GLN A 19 -7.54 -6.06 11.52
CA GLN A 19 -6.29 -6.51 10.90
C GLN A 19 -5.07 -6.14 11.75
N ARG A 20 -5.02 -4.92 12.31
CA ARG A 20 -3.94 -4.44 13.20
C ARG A 20 -3.89 -5.22 14.51
N VAL A 21 -5.05 -5.45 15.14
CA VAL A 21 -5.14 -6.23 16.39
C VAL A 21 -4.69 -7.67 16.16
N ARG A 22 -5.17 -8.32 15.11
CA ARG A 22 -4.73 -9.68 14.73
C ARG A 22 -3.23 -9.74 14.44
N PHE A 23 -2.67 -8.66 13.92
CA PHE A 23 -1.25 -8.58 13.61
C PHE A 23 -0.41 -8.39 14.87
N ALA A 24 -0.81 -7.48 15.76
CA ALA A 24 -0.14 -7.24 17.03
C ALA A 24 -0.11 -8.49 17.94
N ALA A 25 -1.11 -9.37 17.79
CA ALA A 25 -1.20 -10.63 18.53
C ALA A 25 -0.30 -11.76 17.98
N GLN A 26 0.35 -11.57 16.82
CA GLN A 26 1.27 -12.59 16.29
C GLN A 26 2.66 -12.44 16.93
N PRO A 27 3.31 -13.56 17.30
CA PRO A 27 4.70 -13.50 17.74
C PRO A 27 5.56 -12.91 16.63
N ALA A 28 6.43 -11.96 16.99
CA ALA A 28 7.40 -11.42 16.04
C ALA A 28 8.34 -12.54 15.59
N PRO A 29 8.72 -12.59 14.31
CA PRO A 29 9.79 -13.48 13.88
C PRO A 29 11.07 -13.18 14.69
N GLN A 30 11.55 -14.17 15.47
CA GLN A 30 12.71 -13.98 16.38
C GLN A 30 14.05 -14.26 15.68
N ASN A 31 14.22 -13.78 14.46
CA ASN A 31 15.33 -14.22 13.63
C ASN A 31 16.37 -13.14 13.26
N GLY A 32 16.20 -11.91 13.75
CA GLY A 32 17.11 -10.80 13.45
C GLY A 32 17.13 -10.36 11.97
N TRP A 33 16.22 -10.90 11.14
CA TRP A 33 16.13 -10.56 9.73
C TRP A 33 15.52 -9.16 9.54
N PRO A 34 15.94 -8.41 8.51
CA PRO A 34 15.33 -7.11 8.23
C PRO A 34 13.86 -7.26 7.86
N THR A 35 13.10 -6.19 7.98
CA THR A 35 11.76 -6.10 7.40
C THR A 35 11.85 -6.08 5.88
N LEU A 36 11.15 -6.98 5.18
CA LEU A 36 11.00 -6.90 3.73
C LEU A 36 9.98 -5.81 3.39
N LEU A 37 10.41 -4.79 2.68
CA LEU A 37 9.56 -3.66 2.30
C LEU A 37 9.46 -3.53 0.79
N GLY A 38 8.34 -3.96 0.23
CA GLY A 38 8.00 -3.71 -1.16
C GLY A 38 7.47 -2.29 -1.35
N ILE A 39 8.05 -1.56 -2.27
CA ILE A 39 7.62 -0.21 -2.61
C ILE A 39 7.22 -0.20 -4.07
N SER A 40 6.04 0.34 -4.35
CA SER A 40 5.52 0.47 -5.71
C SER A 40 4.84 1.82 -5.91
N PHE A 41 4.84 2.27 -7.14
CA PHE A 41 3.89 3.29 -7.56
C PHE A 41 2.53 2.64 -7.90
N PRO A 42 1.39 3.28 -7.67
CA PRO A 42 0.10 2.74 -8.10
C PRO A 42 0.13 2.33 -9.57
N LYS A 43 -0.43 1.17 -9.89
CA LYS A 43 -0.48 0.59 -11.26
C LYS A 43 0.88 0.16 -11.86
N SER A 44 1.97 0.15 -11.07
CA SER A 44 3.28 -0.34 -11.54
C SER A 44 3.53 -1.83 -11.28
N GLY A 45 2.55 -2.59 -10.78
CA GLY A 45 2.68 -4.02 -10.51
C GLY A 45 2.66 -4.38 -9.03
N THR A 46 1.94 -3.64 -8.20
CA THR A 46 1.83 -3.87 -6.75
C THR A 46 1.43 -5.30 -6.41
N HIS A 47 0.45 -5.88 -7.14
CA HIS A 47 0.03 -7.26 -6.92
C HIS A 47 1.13 -8.28 -7.22
N LEU A 48 1.93 -8.05 -8.26
CA LEU A 48 3.09 -8.90 -8.57
C LEU A 48 4.13 -8.80 -7.44
N LEU A 49 4.40 -7.60 -6.97
CA LEU A 49 5.32 -7.38 -5.86
C LEU A 49 4.85 -8.12 -4.60
N ASP A 50 3.56 -8.03 -4.28
CA ASP A 50 2.96 -8.74 -3.14
C ASP A 50 3.11 -10.26 -3.26
N GLN A 51 2.91 -10.83 -4.46
CA GLN A 51 3.12 -12.26 -4.72
C GLN A 51 4.58 -12.68 -4.54
N ILE A 52 5.52 -11.87 -5.01
CA ILE A 52 6.95 -12.11 -4.82
C ILE A 52 7.30 -12.11 -3.33
N LEU A 53 6.83 -11.11 -2.57
CA LEU A 53 7.09 -11.00 -1.14
C LEU A 53 6.49 -12.18 -0.36
N LEU A 54 5.26 -12.59 -0.69
CA LEU A 54 4.64 -13.77 -0.10
C LEU A 54 5.36 -15.06 -0.49
N GLY A 55 5.90 -15.14 -1.70
CA GLY A 55 6.73 -16.27 -2.14
C GLY A 55 8.01 -16.39 -1.31
N LEU A 56 8.66 -15.28 -1.00
CA LEU A 56 9.83 -15.26 -0.12
C LEU A 56 9.49 -15.78 1.29
N ALA A 57 8.28 -15.48 1.80
CA ALA A 57 7.82 -15.99 3.09
C ALA A 57 7.60 -17.51 3.13
N GLN A 58 7.54 -18.20 1.99
CA GLN A 58 7.44 -19.67 1.94
C GLN A 58 8.82 -20.34 2.09
N VAL A 59 9.88 -19.66 1.69
CA VAL A 59 11.24 -20.24 1.64
C VAL A 59 12.18 -19.65 2.70
N ALA A 60 11.76 -18.63 3.41
CA ALA A 60 12.55 -17.96 4.43
C ALA A 60 11.66 -17.58 5.65
N PRO A 61 12.23 -17.38 6.85
CA PRO A 61 11.47 -17.21 8.09
C PRO A 61 10.89 -15.80 8.26
N PHE A 62 10.19 -15.31 7.25
CA PHE A 62 9.44 -14.06 7.30
C PHE A 62 8.00 -14.27 7.74
N SER A 63 7.35 -13.18 8.13
CA SER A 63 5.92 -13.17 8.37
C SER A 63 5.15 -13.66 7.13
N LYS A 64 4.16 -14.54 7.32
CA LYS A 64 3.32 -15.04 6.23
C LYS A 64 2.21 -14.07 5.81
N ARG A 65 2.26 -12.83 6.29
CA ARG A 65 1.27 -11.80 6.00
C ARG A 65 1.95 -10.52 5.59
N ILE A 66 1.34 -9.81 4.66
CA ILE A 66 1.80 -8.49 4.21
C ILE A 66 1.03 -7.40 4.94
N HIS A 67 1.77 -6.40 5.44
CA HIS A 67 1.21 -5.11 5.82
C HIS A 67 1.13 -4.23 4.60
N SER A 68 -0.07 -3.87 4.18
CA SER A 68 -0.24 -2.93 3.07
C SER A 68 -0.69 -1.58 3.58
N PHE A 69 -0.05 -0.52 3.10
CA PHE A 69 -0.46 0.85 3.42
C PHE A 69 -0.10 1.83 2.30
N TYR A 70 -0.87 2.92 2.26
CA TYR A 70 -0.67 4.01 1.32
C TYR A 70 -0.21 5.25 2.08
N ALA A 71 0.71 6.02 1.48
CA ALA A 71 1.35 7.14 2.17
C ALA A 71 0.35 8.25 2.57
N GLU A 72 -0.26 8.90 1.59
CA GLU A 72 -1.05 10.11 1.87
C GLU A 72 -2.49 10.03 1.36
N TYR A 73 -2.75 9.19 0.37
CA TYR A 73 -4.05 9.16 -0.29
C TYR A 73 -4.47 7.75 -0.67
N ASP A 74 -5.72 7.46 -0.40
CA ASP A 74 -6.38 6.23 -0.79
C ASP A 74 -7.46 6.58 -1.82
N GLY A 75 -7.23 6.17 -3.07
CA GLY A 75 -8.12 6.50 -4.19
C GLY A 75 -9.50 5.88 -4.09
N GLU A 76 -9.64 4.73 -3.43
CA GLU A 76 -10.92 4.04 -3.28
C GLU A 76 -11.78 4.67 -2.17
N SER A 77 -11.18 5.04 -1.06
CA SER A 77 -11.88 5.63 0.07
C SER A 77 -11.93 7.16 0.03
N GLY A 78 -11.10 7.80 -0.80
CA GLY A 78 -10.93 9.26 -0.82
C GLY A 78 -10.27 9.84 0.43
N VAL A 79 -9.74 9.00 1.30
CA VAL A 79 -9.15 9.43 2.57
C VAL A 79 -7.75 9.99 2.35
N LYS A 80 -7.56 11.25 2.74
CA LYS A 80 -6.23 11.85 2.88
C LYS A 80 -5.67 11.54 4.27
N ARG A 81 -4.39 11.24 4.34
CA ARG A 81 -3.66 10.96 5.57
C ARG A 81 -2.52 11.94 5.74
N ALA A 82 -2.20 12.28 6.99
CA ALA A 82 -1.01 13.06 7.27
C ALA A 82 0.25 12.25 6.89
N PRO A 83 1.28 12.89 6.31
CA PRO A 83 2.53 12.22 5.92
C PRO A 83 3.17 11.40 7.04
N GLU A 84 3.08 11.90 8.27
CA GLU A 84 3.61 11.26 9.48
C GLU A 84 2.93 9.91 9.78
N GLN A 85 1.74 9.68 9.23
CA GLN A 85 1.06 8.39 9.40
C GLN A 85 1.82 7.25 8.72
N ALA A 86 2.37 7.49 7.54
CA ALA A 86 3.20 6.50 6.84
C ALA A 86 4.48 6.20 7.63
N LEU A 87 5.10 7.23 8.21
CA LEU A 87 6.28 7.07 9.06
C LEU A 87 5.98 6.23 10.31
N ARG A 88 4.85 6.50 10.97
CA ARG A 88 4.41 5.68 12.12
C ARG A 88 4.17 4.22 11.74
N TRP A 89 3.65 3.95 10.54
CA TRP A 89 3.49 2.57 10.07
C TRP A 89 4.82 1.89 9.79
N LEU A 90 5.79 2.60 9.18
CA LEU A 90 7.14 2.08 9.01
C LEU A 90 7.79 1.77 10.36
N ASP A 91 7.64 2.69 11.33
CA ASP A 91 8.21 2.53 12.67
C ASP A 91 7.58 1.36 13.46
N ALA A 92 6.32 1.03 13.18
CA ALA A 92 5.59 -0.07 13.83
C ALA A 92 5.92 -1.46 13.25
N LEU A 93 6.57 -1.55 12.08
CA LEU A 93 7.00 -2.82 11.51
C LEU A 93 8.11 -3.44 12.38
N ARG A 94 8.17 -4.76 12.42
CA ARG A 94 9.10 -5.52 13.24
C ARG A 94 10.12 -6.26 12.37
N PRO A 95 11.27 -6.61 12.87
CA PRO A 95 12.21 -7.50 12.18
C PRO A 95 11.52 -8.77 11.67
N GLY A 96 11.75 -9.12 10.40
CA GLY A 96 11.11 -10.27 9.77
C GLY A 96 9.67 -10.06 9.28
N ASP A 97 9.08 -8.89 9.49
CA ASP A 97 7.80 -8.55 8.87
C ASP A 97 7.94 -8.34 7.35
N ILE A 98 6.84 -8.48 6.64
CA ILE A 98 6.71 -8.14 5.22
C ILE A 98 5.72 -7.01 5.09
N ALA A 99 6.08 -5.98 4.35
CA ALA A 99 5.21 -4.86 4.06
C ALA A 99 5.23 -4.48 2.58
N SER A 100 4.12 -3.94 2.10
CA SER A 100 4.00 -3.34 0.77
C SER A 100 3.38 -1.96 0.92
N ALA A 101 3.95 -0.97 0.23
CA ALA A 101 3.55 0.41 0.42
C ALA A 101 3.67 1.25 -0.85
N HIS A 102 2.83 2.29 -0.93
CA HIS A 102 3.04 3.41 -1.82
C HIS A 102 3.60 4.57 -0.99
N LEU A 103 4.90 4.78 -1.07
CA LEU A 103 5.60 5.80 -0.30
C LEU A 103 6.07 6.94 -1.19
N PHE A 104 5.86 8.18 -0.74
CA PHE A 104 6.51 9.33 -1.36
C PHE A 104 7.98 9.41 -0.92
N ALA A 105 8.85 9.82 -1.84
CA ALA A 105 10.29 9.99 -1.61
C ALA A 105 10.61 11.25 -0.77
N ARG A 106 10.00 11.37 0.42
CA ARG A 106 10.34 12.40 1.39
C ARG A 106 11.61 12.00 2.15
N SER A 107 12.42 12.98 2.53
CA SER A 107 13.72 12.76 3.20
C SER A 107 13.61 11.81 4.39
N GLU A 108 12.58 12.00 5.22
CA GLU A 108 12.37 11.20 6.43
C GLU A 108 12.00 9.75 6.09
N ALA A 109 11.18 9.52 5.07
CA ALA A 109 10.82 8.19 4.61
C ALA A 109 12.03 7.48 3.98
N VAL A 110 12.78 8.18 3.13
CA VAL A 110 14.00 7.65 2.50
C VAL A 110 15.02 7.25 3.57
N THR A 111 15.30 8.12 4.54
CA THR A 111 16.23 7.82 5.64
C THR A 111 15.84 6.56 6.41
N ARG A 112 14.54 6.38 6.71
CA ARG A 112 14.06 5.17 7.40
C ARG A 112 14.20 3.92 6.54
N VAL A 113 13.75 3.99 5.30
CA VAL A 113 13.76 2.85 4.37
C VAL A 113 15.17 2.39 4.04
N CYS A 114 16.13 3.31 3.94
CA CYS A 114 17.54 3.00 3.69
C CYS A 114 18.33 2.57 4.95
N SER A 115 17.67 2.47 6.11
CA SER A 115 18.33 1.96 7.31
C SER A 115 18.50 0.43 7.26
N PRO A 116 19.47 -0.16 7.98
CA PRO A 116 19.69 -1.61 8.04
C PRO A 116 18.49 -2.41 8.55
N ARG A 117 17.49 -1.74 9.12
CA ARG A 117 16.24 -2.34 9.59
C ARG A 117 15.38 -2.88 8.45
N PHE A 118 15.52 -2.34 7.25
CA PHE A 118 14.71 -2.69 6.09
C PHE A 118 15.56 -3.31 4.98
N ALA A 119 14.96 -4.25 4.26
CA ALA A 119 15.40 -4.70 2.94
C ALA A 119 14.37 -4.22 1.92
N PRO A 120 14.56 -3.04 1.33
CA PRO A 120 13.58 -2.45 0.43
C PRO A 120 13.69 -3.08 -0.97
N TYR A 121 12.54 -3.36 -1.57
CA TYR A 121 12.36 -3.77 -2.95
C TYR A 121 11.47 -2.74 -3.64
N PHE A 122 11.88 -2.28 -4.80
CA PHE A 122 11.12 -1.30 -5.56
C PHE A 122 10.73 -1.87 -6.92
N ILE A 123 9.42 -1.80 -7.24
CA ILE A 123 8.90 -2.10 -8.57
C ILE A 123 8.47 -0.81 -9.25
N PHE A 124 8.89 -0.63 -10.48
CA PHE A 124 8.51 0.50 -11.31
C PHE A 124 8.08 0.03 -12.70
N ARG A 125 7.39 0.88 -13.41
CA ARG A 125 6.90 0.66 -14.77
C ARG A 125 7.07 1.94 -15.57
N ASP A 126 7.04 1.85 -16.91
CA ASP A 126 7.00 3.02 -17.77
C ASP A 126 5.84 3.94 -17.35
N PRO A 127 6.10 5.23 -17.06
CA PRO A 127 5.05 6.15 -16.61
C PRO A 127 3.87 6.26 -17.58
N ARG A 128 4.10 6.12 -18.88
CA ARG A 128 3.04 6.12 -19.89
C ARG A 128 2.09 4.94 -19.71
N ASP A 129 2.65 3.75 -19.49
CA ASP A 129 1.84 2.55 -19.20
C ASP A 129 1.10 2.65 -17.87
N VAL A 130 1.69 3.31 -16.88
CA VAL A 130 1.04 3.58 -15.59
C VAL A 130 -0.17 4.46 -15.78
N VAL A 131 -0.05 5.54 -16.55
CA VAL A 131 -1.19 6.45 -16.85
C VAL A 131 -2.31 5.71 -17.57
N VAL A 132 -1.99 4.98 -18.65
CA VAL A 132 -2.98 4.18 -19.38
C VAL A 132 -3.67 3.17 -18.46
N SER A 133 -2.89 2.41 -17.68
CA SER A 133 -3.45 1.45 -16.71
C SER A 133 -4.29 2.12 -15.62
N HIS A 134 -3.97 3.34 -15.23
CA HIS A 134 -4.76 4.09 -14.25
C HIS A 134 -6.09 4.56 -14.82
N VAL A 135 -6.09 5.05 -16.05
CA VAL A 135 -7.34 5.44 -16.75
C VAL A 135 -8.29 4.25 -16.80
N PHE A 136 -7.87 3.11 -17.36
CA PHE A 136 -8.70 1.91 -17.43
C PHE A 136 -9.17 1.43 -16.05
N TYR A 137 -8.31 1.51 -15.03
CA TYR A 137 -8.70 1.13 -13.69
C TYR A 137 -9.82 2.01 -13.15
N VAL A 138 -9.71 3.32 -13.33
CA VAL A 138 -10.68 4.29 -12.80
C VAL A 138 -11.99 4.28 -13.61
N THR A 139 -11.92 4.09 -14.94
CA THR A 139 -13.11 4.12 -15.81
C THR A 139 -13.88 2.81 -15.81
N ASP A 140 -13.19 1.68 -15.86
CA ASP A 140 -13.83 0.40 -16.16
C ASP A 140 -13.88 -0.54 -14.95
N MET A 141 -12.84 -0.52 -14.09
CA MET A 141 -12.69 -1.51 -13.04
C MET A 141 -13.20 -1.03 -11.67
N GLU A 142 -12.88 0.22 -11.29
CA GLU A 142 -13.22 0.75 -9.97
C GLU A 142 -14.09 2.00 -10.06
N GLN A 143 -15.37 1.77 -10.36
CA GLN A 143 -16.38 2.82 -10.50
C GLN A 143 -16.61 3.66 -9.23
N ARG A 144 -16.08 3.23 -8.08
CA ARG A 144 -16.18 3.97 -6.82
C ARG A 144 -14.98 4.87 -6.58
N HIS A 145 -13.99 4.83 -7.47
CA HIS A 145 -12.81 5.68 -7.35
C HIS A 145 -13.22 7.15 -7.38
N VAL A 146 -12.58 7.96 -6.55
CA VAL A 146 -12.93 9.39 -6.40
C VAL A 146 -12.78 10.20 -7.69
N HIS A 147 -12.02 9.71 -8.64
CA HIS A 147 -11.83 10.33 -9.96
C HIS A 147 -12.66 9.69 -11.06
N HIS A 148 -13.55 8.73 -10.75
CA HIS A 148 -14.33 8.04 -11.78
C HIS A 148 -15.15 9.00 -12.64
N GLU A 149 -15.97 9.83 -12.00
CA GLU A 149 -16.81 10.81 -12.69
C GLU A 149 -15.99 11.83 -13.51
N TYR A 150 -14.85 12.25 -12.96
CA TYR A 150 -13.94 13.16 -13.66
C TYR A 150 -13.39 12.53 -14.94
N TYR A 151 -12.86 11.29 -14.88
CA TYR A 151 -12.29 10.62 -16.05
C TYR A 151 -13.38 10.30 -17.10
N GLN A 152 -14.58 9.93 -16.67
CA GLN A 152 -15.72 9.71 -17.57
C GLN A 152 -16.19 11.00 -18.29
N SER A 153 -15.93 12.16 -17.72
CA SER A 153 -16.27 13.46 -18.32
C SER A 153 -15.23 13.99 -19.30
N LEU A 154 -14.07 13.35 -19.39
CA LEU A 154 -13.05 13.77 -20.36
C LEU A 154 -13.47 13.38 -21.78
N PRO A 155 -13.19 14.22 -22.78
CA PRO A 155 -13.44 13.87 -24.17
C PRO A 155 -12.55 12.69 -24.56
N ASP A 156 -13.09 11.80 -25.39
CA ASP A 156 -12.31 10.73 -26.01
C ASP A 156 -11.16 11.35 -26.81
N PHE A 157 -10.00 10.74 -26.71
CA PHE A 157 -8.87 11.07 -27.55
C PHE A 157 -9.01 10.24 -28.84
N ASP A 158 -9.44 10.89 -29.92
CA ASP A 158 -9.40 10.33 -31.27
C ASP A 158 -7.93 10.26 -31.78
#